data_77dc0b8f68bdc2fe521ac93cd81e2343
#
_entry.id   77dc0b8f68bdc2fe521ac93cd81e2343
#
_cell.length_a   1.000
_cell.length_b   1.000
_cell.length_c   1.000
_cell.angle_alpha   90.00
_cell.angle_beta   90.00
_cell.angle_gamma   90.00
#
_symmetry.space_group_name_H-M   'P 1'
#
loop_
_entity.id
_entity.type
_entity.pdbx_description
1 polymer ?
#
loop_
_entity_poly.entity_id
_entity_poly.type
_entity_poly.pdbx_seq_one_letter_code
_entity_poly.pdbx_strand_id
1 'polypeptide(L)'
;FNRDLKIAEDFLREKFAKKPEIAEANIKVIHAGYDYGHNTHASVAHTYKIESKIKTPGIYMDIMGNKATAYGFIAAAEKAGLKLFLGSYPITPATDVLHELSKHKSLGVITVQCEDEISGCATAIGASFAGALAVTTTSGPGVCLKSEAMNLAVITELPLVVLDVQRGGPSTGLPTKSEQTDLLQALFGRNGESPMPVIAATSPTNCFDAAYAACKMALEHMTPVVLLTDGFVANGSGSWKLPNLDTYPEIKPQYVTPEMKDNYTPYKRNPENQVRYWAIPGQEGYTHILGGLEKDSNTGAISTDPENHNLMCHLRAEKVA
;
A
#
# COMPACT_ATOMS: atom_id res chain seq x y z
N PHE A 1 4.16 -16.24 31.38
CA PHE A 1 3.14 -15.18 31.38
C PHE A 1 1.88 -15.55 32.18
N ASN A 2 1.79 -16.69 32.83
CA ASN A 2 0.64 -17.16 33.62
C ASN A 2 -0.70 -16.89 32.94
N ARG A 3 -0.83 -17.18 31.67
CA ARG A 3 -2.07 -17.01 30.90
C ARG A 3 -2.95 -18.26 31.09
N ASP A 4 -4.26 -18.01 31.15
CA ASP A 4 -5.24 -19.07 31.11
C ASP A 4 -5.15 -19.84 29.78
N LEU A 5 -5.02 -21.14 29.84
CA LEU A 5 -4.94 -22.02 28.66
C LEU A 5 -6.28 -22.16 27.95
N LYS A 6 -7.39 -21.86 28.62
CA LYS A 6 -8.74 -22.04 28.09
C LYS A 6 -8.94 -21.37 26.74
N ILE A 7 -8.40 -20.14 26.54
CA ILE A 7 -8.51 -19.41 25.27
C ILE A 7 -7.84 -20.20 24.13
N ALA A 8 -6.64 -20.79 24.39
CA ALA A 8 -5.93 -21.60 23.39
C ALA A 8 -6.64 -22.91 23.11
N GLU A 9 -7.21 -23.54 24.14
CA GLU A 9 -7.99 -24.78 24.00
C GLU A 9 -9.25 -24.55 23.14
N ASP A 10 -10.03 -23.50 23.47
CA ASP A 10 -11.24 -23.15 22.73
C ASP A 10 -10.93 -22.86 21.25
N PHE A 11 -9.86 -22.10 20.99
CA PHE A 11 -9.38 -21.85 19.62
C PHE A 11 -9.00 -23.13 18.89
N LEU A 12 -8.32 -24.07 19.55
CA LEU A 12 -7.94 -25.34 18.90
C LEU A 12 -9.15 -26.21 18.61
N ARG A 13 -10.15 -26.26 19.50
CA ARG A 13 -11.39 -26.97 19.27
C ARG A 13 -12.18 -26.38 18.10
N GLU A 14 -12.24 -25.07 18.00
CA GLU A 14 -12.88 -24.38 16.87
C GLU A 14 -12.14 -24.63 15.56
N LYS A 15 -10.82 -24.42 15.54
CA LYS A 15 -9.96 -24.58 14.36
C LYS A 15 -10.00 -26.00 13.79
N PHE A 16 -10.02 -26.99 14.65
CA PHE A 16 -10.02 -28.40 14.28
C PHE A 16 -11.39 -29.08 14.50
N ALA A 17 -12.49 -28.32 14.42
CA ALA A 17 -13.83 -28.85 14.66
C ALA A 17 -14.18 -30.10 13.82
N LYS A 18 -13.61 -30.22 12.60
CA LYS A 18 -13.78 -31.38 11.71
C LYS A 18 -12.84 -32.56 12.03
N LYS A 19 -11.90 -32.40 12.94
CA LYS A 19 -10.87 -33.36 13.32
C LYS A 19 -10.58 -33.24 14.82
N PRO A 20 -11.54 -33.59 15.70
CA PRO A 20 -11.43 -33.38 17.14
C PRO A 20 -10.22 -34.08 17.78
N GLU A 21 -9.79 -35.21 17.23
CA GLU A 21 -8.61 -35.94 17.68
C GLU A 21 -7.33 -35.10 17.55
N ILE A 22 -7.24 -34.26 16.52
CA ILE A 22 -6.10 -33.34 16.34
C ILE A 22 -6.17 -32.21 17.36
N ALA A 23 -7.37 -31.68 17.64
CA ALA A 23 -7.55 -30.66 18.66
C ALA A 23 -7.08 -31.16 20.02
N GLU A 24 -7.56 -32.33 20.46
CA GLU A 24 -7.21 -32.92 21.75
C GLU A 24 -5.73 -33.31 21.86
N ALA A 25 -5.11 -33.78 20.78
CA ALA A 25 -3.67 -34.00 20.74
C ALA A 25 -2.86 -32.72 20.97
N ASN A 26 -3.23 -31.64 20.31
CA ASN A 26 -2.57 -30.33 20.51
C ASN A 26 -2.80 -29.78 21.90
N ILE A 27 -4.00 -29.92 22.46
CA ILE A 27 -4.32 -29.49 23.84
C ILE A 27 -3.45 -30.24 24.85
N LYS A 28 -3.31 -31.56 24.71
CA LYS A 28 -2.39 -32.34 25.57
C LYS A 28 -0.95 -31.83 25.51
N VAL A 29 -0.46 -31.48 24.33
CA VAL A 29 0.90 -30.92 24.18
C VAL A 29 1.04 -29.56 24.87
N ILE A 30 0.02 -28.69 24.74
CA ILE A 30 0.01 -27.38 25.43
C ILE A 30 0.05 -27.59 26.95
N HIS A 31 -0.79 -28.48 27.50
CA HIS A 31 -0.79 -28.78 28.92
C HIS A 31 0.56 -29.36 29.39
N ALA A 32 1.10 -30.33 28.66
CA ALA A 32 2.41 -30.89 28.98
C ALA A 32 3.52 -29.83 29.01
N GLY A 33 3.52 -28.89 28.04
CA GLY A 33 4.49 -27.79 28.01
C GLY A 33 4.28 -26.78 29.15
N TYR A 34 3.04 -26.48 29.48
CA TYR A 34 2.70 -25.62 30.62
C TYR A 34 3.15 -26.19 31.94
N ASP A 35 2.82 -27.48 32.20
CA ASP A 35 3.19 -28.19 33.41
C ASP A 35 4.70 -28.34 33.50
N TYR A 36 5.39 -28.65 32.41
CA TYR A 36 6.85 -28.71 32.38
C TYR A 36 7.47 -27.38 32.80
N GLY A 37 7.01 -26.24 32.20
CA GLY A 37 7.49 -24.92 32.57
C GLY A 37 7.23 -24.56 34.03
N HIS A 38 6.07 -24.95 34.57
CA HIS A 38 5.70 -24.72 35.96
C HIS A 38 6.51 -25.55 36.94
N ASN A 39 6.73 -26.84 36.63
CA ASN A 39 7.38 -27.79 37.55
C ASN A 39 8.88 -27.65 37.54
N THR A 40 9.50 -27.29 36.43
CA THR A 40 10.95 -27.25 36.31
C THR A 40 11.57 -25.91 36.70
N HIS A 41 10.78 -24.81 36.67
CA HIS A 41 11.29 -23.43 36.79
C HIS A 41 12.49 -23.16 35.85
N ALA A 42 12.58 -23.92 34.77
CA ALA A 42 13.81 -24.22 34.03
C ALA A 42 14.42 -23.04 33.29
N SER A 43 13.72 -21.92 33.17
CA SER A 43 14.24 -20.87 32.27
C SER A 43 14.04 -19.44 32.73
N VAL A 44 13.30 -19.14 33.80
CA VAL A 44 13.03 -17.76 34.21
C VAL A 44 12.95 -17.62 35.75
N ALA A 45 13.78 -16.75 36.29
CA ALA A 45 13.70 -16.33 37.70
C ALA A 45 12.44 -15.46 37.98
N HIS A 46 11.77 -14.97 36.95
CA HIS A 46 10.64 -14.07 37.09
C HIS A 46 9.53 -14.41 36.11
N THR A 47 8.28 -14.29 36.54
CA THR A 47 7.08 -14.35 35.71
C THR A 47 6.54 -12.96 35.49
N TYR A 48 5.95 -12.74 34.31
CA TYR A 48 5.39 -11.46 33.93
C TYR A 48 3.85 -11.57 33.81
N LYS A 49 3.14 -10.57 34.33
CA LYS A 49 1.72 -10.40 34.11
C LYS A 49 1.51 -9.19 33.21
N ILE A 50 0.97 -9.41 32.04
CA ILE A 50 0.61 -8.33 31.12
C ILE A 50 -0.88 -8.07 31.24
N GLU A 51 -1.23 -6.89 31.77
CA GLU A 51 -2.61 -6.44 31.90
C GLU A 51 -3.01 -5.59 30.70
N SER A 52 -4.26 -5.76 30.24
CA SER A 52 -4.81 -4.87 29.24
C SER A 52 -4.90 -3.44 29.78
N LYS A 53 -4.27 -2.50 29.08
CA LYS A 53 -4.35 -1.07 29.41
C LYS A 53 -5.23 -0.29 28.44
N ILE A 54 -6.05 -0.97 27.64
CA ILE A 54 -6.99 -0.31 26.73
C ILE A 54 -8.02 0.42 27.58
N LYS A 55 -7.97 1.76 27.55
CA LYS A 55 -8.88 2.62 28.29
C LYS A 55 -9.96 3.25 27.43
N THR A 56 -9.77 3.27 26.10
CA THR A 56 -10.72 3.87 25.17
C THR A 56 -11.79 2.85 24.80
N PRO A 57 -13.07 3.10 25.06
CA PRO A 57 -14.15 2.22 24.62
C PRO A 57 -14.17 2.04 23.10
N GLY A 58 -14.55 0.86 22.63
CA GLY A 58 -14.64 0.55 21.22
C GLY A 58 -14.57 -0.95 20.92
N ILE A 59 -14.70 -1.29 19.64
CA ILE A 59 -14.48 -2.64 19.12
C ILE A 59 -13.04 -2.72 18.67
N TYR A 60 -12.35 -3.74 19.13
CA TYR A 60 -10.94 -3.99 18.82
C TYR A 60 -10.76 -5.34 18.17
N MET A 61 -9.79 -5.44 17.29
CA MET A 61 -9.27 -6.70 16.77
C MET A 61 -7.74 -6.70 16.83
N ASP A 62 -7.15 -7.87 16.87
CA ASP A 62 -5.72 -8.03 16.60
C ASP A 62 -5.49 -8.00 15.10
N ILE A 63 -4.60 -7.14 14.62
CA ILE A 63 -4.37 -6.95 13.19
C ILE A 63 -2.88 -6.95 12.87
N MET A 64 -2.49 -7.68 11.82
CA MET A 64 -1.15 -7.62 11.25
C MET A 64 -1.02 -6.42 10.31
N GLY A 65 0.19 -5.85 10.21
CA GLY A 65 0.42 -4.67 9.39
C GLY A 65 0.06 -4.83 7.92
N ASN A 66 0.41 -5.97 7.29
CA ASN A 66 0.03 -6.24 5.89
C ASN A 66 -1.50 -6.26 5.69
N LYS A 67 -2.22 -6.82 6.66
CA LYS A 67 -3.69 -6.84 6.63
C LYS A 67 -4.28 -5.45 6.84
N ALA A 68 -3.71 -4.67 7.76
CA ALA A 68 -4.10 -3.29 7.99
C ALA A 68 -3.86 -2.42 6.75
N THR A 69 -2.72 -2.60 6.06
CA THR A 69 -2.41 -1.95 4.78
C THR A 69 -3.46 -2.27 3.72
N ALA A 70 -3.81 -3.55 3.55
CA ALA A 70 -4.83 -3.97 2.59
C ALA A 70 -6.19 -3.31 2.88
N TYR A 71 -6.58 -3.24 4.14
CA TYR A 71 -7.83 -2.58 4.55
C TYR A 71 -7.78 -1.06 4.34
N GLY A 72 -6.63 -0.43 4.55
CA GLY A 72 -6.43 1.00 4.25
C GLY A 72 -6.62 1.32 2.77
N PHE A 73 -6.12 0.47 1.87
CA PHE A 73 -6.33 0.58 0.43
C PHE A 73 -7.81 0.42 0.04
N ILE A 74 -8.51 -0.57 0.62
CA ILE A 74 -9.94 -0.79 0.37
C ILE A 74 -10.75 0.42 0.84
N ALA A 75 -10.47 0.91 2.05
CA ALA A 75 -11.16 2.07 2.61
C ALA A 75 -10.96 3.34 1.77
N ALA A 76 -9.74 3.55 1.26
CA ALA A 76 -9.45 4.68 0.38
C ALA A 76 -10.18 4.56 -0.97
N ALA A 77 -10.24 3.37 -1.55
CA ALA A 77 -10.97 3.13 -2.78
C ALA A 77 -12.47 3.39 -2.62
N GLU A 78 -13.05 2.93 -1.51
CA GLU A 78 -14.47 3.17 -1.17
C GLU A 78 -14.76 4.67 -1.00
N LYS A 79 -13.91 5.38 -0.25
CA LYS A 79 -14.05 6.85 -0.05
C LYS A 79 -13.90 7.64 -1.35
N ALA A 80 -13.05 7.18 -2.26
CA ALA A 80 -12.86 7.81 -3.57
C ALA A 80 -13.93 7.39 -4.60
N GLY A 81 -14.77 6.39 -4.31
CA GLY A 81 -15.73 5.83 -5.25
C GLY A 81 -15.09 5.10 -6.44
N LEU A 82 -13.89 4.53 -6.24
CA LEU A 82 -13.08 3.89 -7.27
C LEU A 82 -12.96 2.39 -7.06
N LYS A 83 -12.71 1.66 -8.16
CA LYS A 83 -12.23 0.27 -8.05
C LYS A 83 -10.78 0.28 -7.58
N LEU A 84 -10.45 -0.64 -6.69
CA LEU A 84 -9.07 -0.88 -6.28
C LEU A 84 -8.42 -1.91 -7.21
N PHE A 85 -7.29 -1.56 -7.80
CA PHE A 85 -6.51 -2.45 -8.65
C PHE A 85 -5.13 -2.69 -8.03
N LEU A 86 -4.77 -3.96 -7.82
CA LEU A 86 -3.43 -4.37 -7.44
C LEU A 86 -2.78 -5.12 -8.61
N GLY A 87 -1.70 -4.56 -9.17
CA GLY A 87 -0.78 -5.25 -10.06
C GLY A 87 0.51 -5.60 -9.32
N SER A 88 0.83 -6.88 -9.16
CA SER A 88 1.95 -7.29 -8.31
C SER A 88 2.61 -8.59 -8.78
N TYR A 89 3.86 -8.76 -8.35
CA TYR A 89 4.58 -10.03 -8.37
C TYR A 89 4.82 -10.48 -6.92
N PRO A 90 4.60 -11.76 -6.59
CA PRO A 90 4.75 -12.27 -5.23
C PRO A 90 6.19 -12.15 -4.73
N ILE A 91 6.36 -11.51 -3.60
CA ILE A 91 7.65 -11.38 -2.92
C ILE A 91 7.45 -11.29 -1.40
N THR A 92 8.24 -12.05 -0.64
CA THR A 92 8.26 -11.95 0.83
C THR A 92 8.90 -10.64 1.27
N PRO A 93 8.29 -9.87 2.22
CA PRO A 93 7.07 -10.18 2.98
C PRO A 93 5.79 -9.51 2.43
N ALA A 94 5.79 -8.94 1.23
CA ALA A 94 4.68 -8.16 0.67
C ALA A 94 3.50 -9.02 0.15
N THR A 95 3.72 -10.31 -0.11
CA THR A 95 2.72 -11.21 -0.73
C THR A 95 1.42 -11.32 0.08
N ASP A 96 1.47 -11.15 1.40
CA ASP A 96 0.27 -11.24 2.24
C ASP A 96 -0.76 -10.15 1.95
N VAL A 97 -0.33 -8.98 1.46
CA VAL A 97 -1.24 -7.93 0.97
C VAL A 97 -2.02 -8.40 -0.26
N LEU A 98 -1.34 -9.06 -1.22
CA LEU A 98 -1.99 -9.66 -2.39
C LEU A 98 -3.00 -10.74 -1.97
N HIS A 99 -2.61 -11.63 -1.04
CA HIS A 99 -3.48 -12.66 -0.53
C HIS A 99 -4.71 -12.09 0.19
N GLU A 100 -4.54 -11.03 0.98
CA GLU A 100 -5.67 -10.40 1.67
C GLU A 100 -6.61 -9.71 0.68
N LEU A 101 -6.08 -8.88 -0.23
CA LEU A 101 -6.89 -8.16 -1.22
C LEU A 101 -7.67 -9.12 -2.14
N SER A 102 -7.10 -10.27 -2.49
CA SER A 102 -7.77 -11.27 -3.35
C SER A 102 -9.07 -11.85 -2.78
N LYS A 103 -9.27 -11.72 -1.46
CA LYS A 103 -10.50 -12.16 -0.76
C LYS A 103 -11.66 -11.18 -0.91
N HIS A 104 -11.39 -9.93 -1.31
CA HIS A 104 -12.34 -8.81 -1.28
C HIS A 104 -12.88 -8.42 -2.66
N LYS A 105 -13.03 -9.39 -3.57
CA LYS A 105 -13.57 -9.15 -4.94
C LYS A 105 -14.96 -8.51 -4.94
N SER A 106 -15.79 -8.85 -3.94
CA SER A 106 -17.15 -8.28 -3.78
C SER A 106 -17.14 -6.77 -3.49
N LEU A 107 -16.01 -6.22 -3.03
CA LEU A 107 -15.81 -4.79 -2.78
C LEU A 107 -15.17 -4.07 -3.99
N GLY A 108 -15.18 -4.68 -5.17
CA GLY A 108 -14.59 -4.08 -6.37
C GLY A 108 -13.06 -4.17 -6.44
N VAL A 109 -12.44 -5.03 -5.63
CA VAL A 109 -10.99 -5.25 -5.67
C VAL A 109 -10.62 -6.16 -6.82
N ILE A 110 -9.69 -5.70 -7.65
CA ILE A 110 -9.10 -6.45 -8.77
C ILE A 110 -7.64 -6.73 -8.44
N THR A 111 -7.24 -7.99 -8.45
CA THR A 111 -5.86 -8.40 -8.21
C THR A 111 -5.30 -9.12 -9.44
N VAL A 112 -4.15 -8.68 -9.91
CA VAL A 112 -3.42 -9.30 -11.02
C VAL A 112 -2.02 -9.67 -10.56
N GLN A 113 -1.73 -10.97 -10.63
CA GLN A 113 -0.37 -11.47 -10.43
C GLN A 113 0.34 -11.50 -11.78
N CYS A 114 1.47 -10.84 -11.86
CA CYS A 114 2.27 -10.73 -13.07
C CYS A 114 3.51 -11.64 -12.99
N GLU A 115 4.24 -11.76 -14.10
CA GLU A 115 5.45 -12.60 -14.19
C GLU A 115 6.68 -11.97 -13.52
N ASP A 116 6.70 -10.65 -13.35
CA ASP A 116 7.77 -9.92 -12.67
C ASP A 116 7.28 -8.59 -12.08
N GLU A 117 8.18 -7.88 -11.40
CA GLU A 117 7.91 -6.60 -10.74
C GLU A 117 7.65 -5.46 -11.73
N ILE A 118 8.26 -5.49 -12.90
CA ILE A 118 8.10 -4.46 -13.95
C ILE A 118 6.69 -4.54 -14.51
N SER A 119 6.26 -5.72 -14.92
CA SER A 119 4.92 -5.92 -15.46
C SER A 119 3.83 -5.68 -14.41
N GLY A 120 4.08 -6.03 -13.14
CA GLY A 120 3.20 -5.70 -12.02
C GLY A 120 2.98 -4.20 -11.85
N CYS A 121 4.04 -3.41 -11.94
CA CYS A 121 3.96 -1.95 -11.89
C CYS A 121 3.29 -1.36 -13.13
N ALA A 122 3.68 -1.83 -14.32
CA ALA A 122 3.13 -1.34 -15.59
C ALA A 122 1.62 -1.60 -15.73
N THR A 123 1.13 -2.78 -15.30
CA THR A 123 -0.31 -3.06 -15.29
C THR A 123 -1.06 -2.16 -14.31
N ALA A 124 -0.48 -1.83 -13.15
CA ALA A 124 -1.06 -0.88 -12.21
C ALA A 124 -1.13 0.54 -12.81
N ILE A 125 -0.10 0.99 -13.52
CA ILE A 125 -0.11 2.28 -14.24
C ILE A 125 -1.22 2.30 -15.30
N GLY A 126 -1.37 1.23 -16.07
CA GLY A 126 -2.47 1.09 -17.04
C GLY A 126 -3.86 1.14 -16.39
N ALA A 127 -4.02 0.51 -15.24
CA ALA A 127 -5.26 0.57 -14.45
C ALA A 127 -5.54 1.97 -13.91
N SER A 128 -4.51 2.68 -13.48
CA SER A 128 -4.59 4.09 -13.07
C SER A 128 -5.04 4.97 -14.24
N PHE A 129 -4.44 4.82 -15.42
CA PHE A 129 -4.89 5.51 -16.62
C PHE A 129 -6.37 5.25 -16.92
N ALA A 130 -6.83 4.01 -16.69
CA ALA A 130 -8.23 3.60 -16.87
C ALA A 130 -9.16 4.04 -15.73
N GLY A 131 -8.70 4.81 -14.75
CA GLY A 131 -9.54 5.39 -13.70
C GLY A 131 -9.69 4.55 -12.43
N ALA A 132 -8.79 3.61 -12.17
CA ALA A 132 -8.77 2.86 -10.91
C ALA A 132 -7.81 3.50 -9.88
N LEU A 133 -8.08 3.28 -8.59
CA LEU A 133 -7.04 3.42 -7.57
C LEU A 133 -6.06 2.27 -7.74
N ALA A 134 -4.87 2.57 -8.21
CA ALA A 134 -3.87 1.58 -8.56
C ALA A 134 -2.79 1.45 -7.49
N VAL A 135 -2.46 0.21 -7.17
CA VAL A 135 -1.44 -0.15 -6.17
C VAL A 135 -0.52 -1.23 -6.76
N THR A 136 0.74 -1.17 -6.43
CA THR A 136 1.70 -2.26 -6.63
C THR A 136 2.45 -2.54 -5.34
N THR A 137 2.73 -3.81 -5.04
CA THR A 137 3.41 -4.21 -3.80
C THR A 137 4.73 -4.89 -4.11
N THR A 138 5.74 -4.64 -3.28
CA THR A 138 7.07 -5.21 -3.46
C THR A 138 7.89 -5.15 -2.17
N SER A 139 9.18 -5.43 -2.28
CA SER A 139 10.25 -5.26 -1.30
C SER A 139 11.44 -4.60 -2.01
N GLY A 140 12.48 -4.19 -1.29
CA GLY A 140 13.62 -3.43 -1.80
C GLY A 140 14.17 -3.85 -3.17
N PRO A 141 14.45 -5.15 -3.44
CA PRO A 141 14.93 -5.56 -4.76
C PRO A 141 13.92 -5.27 -5.88
N GLY A 142 12.62 -5.39 -5.61
CA GLY A 142 11.61 -5.07 -6.61
C GLY A 142 11.41 -3.57 -6.80
N VAL A 143 11.70 -2.71 -5.81
CA VAL A 143 11.75 -1.25 -5.99
C VAL A 143 12.84 -0.89 -7.00
N CYS A 144 14.02 -1.55 -6.92
CA CYS A 144 15.07 -1.38 -7.92
C CYS A 144 14.58 -1.71 -9.34
N LEU A 145 13.90 -2.84 -9.51
CA LEU A 145 13.40 -3.29 -10.81
C LEU A 145 12.28 -2.38 -11.36
N LYS A 146 11.48 -1.77 -10.51
CA LYS A 146 10.37 -0.88 -10.88
C LYS A 146 10.79 0.57 -11.12
N SER A 147 12.06 0.93 -10.94
CA SER A 147 12.51 2.34 -10.93
C SER A 147 12.07 3.11 -12.18
N GLU A 148 12.21 2.51 -13.37
CA GLU A 148 11.76 3.14 -14.62
C GLU A 148 10.24 3.23 -14.71
N ALA A 149 9.50 2.18 -14.37
CA ALA A 149 8.05 2.19 -14.38
C ALA A 149 7.47 3.23 -13.38
N MET A 150 8.12 3.41 -12.23
CA MET A 150 7.76 4.49 -11.29
C MET A 150 7.98 5.88 -11.92
N ASN A 151 9.06 6.06 -12.68
CA ASN A 151 9.30 7.28 -13.45
C ASN A 151 8.25 7.50 -14.55
N LEU A 152 7.79 6.43 -15.20
CA LEU A 152 6.69 6.52 -16.13
C LEU A 152 5.41 7.07 -15.45
N ALA A 153 5.11 6.62 -14.25
CA ALA A 153 3.99 7.17 -13.47
C ALA A 153 4.19 8.65 -13.11
N VAL A 154 5.43 9.06 -12.77
CA VAL A 154 5.76 10.47 -12.50
C VAL A 154 5.58 11.33 -13.75
N ILE A 155 6.16 10.93 -14.89
CA ILE A 155 6.13 11.76 -16.11
C ILE A 155 4.76 11.80 -16.77
N THR A 156 3.95 10.74 -16.62
CA THR A 156 2.56 10.72 -17.08
C THR A 156 1.60 11.32 -16.06
N GLU A 157 2.07 11.63 -14.87
CA GLU A 157 1.28 12.18 -13.77
C GLU A 157 0.04 11.35 -13.48
N LEU A 158 0.25 10.06 -13.24
CA LEU A 158 -0.80 9.10 -12.89
C LEU A 158 -0.70 8.71 -11.42
N PRO A 159 -1.84 8.65 -10.69
CA PRO A 159 -1.86 8.18 -9.30
C PRO A 159 -1.46 6.73 -9.21
N LEU A 160 -0.51 6.41 -8.34
CA LEU A 160 -0.06 5.06 -8.07
C LEU A 160 0.44 4.98 -6.62
N VAL A 161 0.09 3.93 -5.89
CA VAL A 161 0.76 3.64 -4.61
C VAL A 161 1.71 2.47 -4.79
N VAL A 162 2.97 2.69 -4.44
CA VAL A 162 4.02 1.66 -4.43
C VAL A 162 4.29 1.28 -2.99
N LEU A 163 3.79 0.14 -2.56
CA LEU A 163 4.09 -0.41 -1.23
C LEU A 163 5.43 -1.14 -1.28
N ASP A 164 6.38 -0.67 -0.51
CA ASP A 164 7.65 -1.34 -0.24
C ASP A 164 7.66 -1.90 1.18
N VAL A 165 7.58 -3.23 1.29
CA VAL A 165 7.76 -3.93 2.55
C VAL A 165 9.23 -4.33 2.65
N GLN A 166 10.03 -3.48 3.29
CA GLN A 166 11.48 -3.59 3.35
C GLN A 166 11.95 -4.89 4.02
N ARG A 167 13.06 -5.41 3.54
CA ARG A 167 13.72 -6.61 4.06
C ARG A 167 15.24 -6.50 3.94
N GLY A 168 15.97 -7.39 4.62
CA GLY A 168 17.43 -7.41 4.57
C GLY A 168 17.98 -7.56 3.15
N GLY A 169 18.85 -6.63 2.75
CA GLY A 169 19.59 -6.59 1.48
C GLY A 169 21.02 -7.13 1.62
N PRO A 170 21.91 -6.91 0.61
CA PRO A 170 21.60 -6.42 -0.74
C PRO A 170 21.04 -7.50 -1.68
N SER A 171 20.59 -7.12 -2.88
CA SER A 171 19.96 -7.98 -3.89
C SER A 171 18.72 -8.67 -3.32
N THR A 172 18.50 -9.95 -3.56
CA THR A 172 17.39 -10.71 -2.98
C THR A 172 17.53 -10.92 -1.46
N GLY A 173 18.71 -10.75 -0.93
CA GLY A 173 19.04 -10.60 0.48
C GLY A 173 18.47 -11.67 1.42
N LEU A 174 17.85 -11.23 2.49
CA LEU A 174 17.30 -12.04 3.57
C LEU A 174 15.78 -11.86 3.65
N PRO A 175 14.98 -12.65 2.91
CA PRO A 175 13.53 -12.42 2.75
C PRO A 175 12.71 -12.33 4.03
N THR A 176 13.15 -12.99 5.10
CA THR A 176 12.46 -13.06 6.40
C THR A 176 13.11 -12.21 7.49
N LYS A 177 14.10 -11.38 7.14
CA LYS A 177 14.81 -10.53 8.09
C LYS A 177 14.42 -9.07 7.86
N SER A 178 14.06 -8.40 8.95
CA SER A 178 13.68 -6.99 8.94
C SER A 178 14.89 -6.09 8.79
N GLU A 179 14.79 -5.14 7.88
CA GLU A 179 15.76 -4.07 7.67
C GLU A 179 15.00 -2.86 7.12
N GLN A 180 15.51 -1.66 7.33
CA GLN A 180 14.91 -0.38 6.88
C GLN A 180 15.97 0.44 6.15
N THR A 181 16.38 -0.01 4.96
CA THR A 181 17.48 0.59 4.19
C THR A 181 17.06 1.22 2.87
N ASP A 182 15.75 1.15 2.52
CA ASP A 182 15.27 1.54 1.19
C ASP A 182 14.84 3.01 1.09
N LEU A 183 14.89 3.79 2.19
CA LEU A 183 14.43 5.19 2.20
C LEU A 183 15.13 6.07 1.15
N LEU A 184 16.45 6.01 1.07
CA LEU A 184 17.19 6.85 0.11
C LEU A 184 16.95 6.39 -1.33
N GLN A 185 16.75 5.11 -1.56
CA GLN A 185 16.35 4.58 -2.85
C GLN A 185 14.94 5.07 -3.23
N ALA A 186 13.99 5.02 -2.29
CA ALA A 186 12.63 5.51 -2.50
C ALA A 186 12.60 7.01 -2.80
N LEU A 187 13.47 7.81 -2.20
CA LEU A 187 13.55 9.25 -2.42
C LEU A 187 14.32 9.59 -3.71
N PHE A 188 15.47 8.93 -3.97
CA PHE A 188 16.45 9.39 -4.97
C PHE A 188 16.85 8.31 -5.99
N GLY A 189 16.39 7.07 -5.87
CA GLY A 189 16.86 5.93 -6.65
C GLY A 189 16.28 5.81 -8.08
N ARG A 190 16.00 6.93 -8.74
CA ARG A 190 15.44 6.98 -10.09
C ARG A 190 16.25 7.91 -11.01
N ASN A 191 16.08 7.77 -12.33
CA ASN A 191 16.71 8.66 -13.29
C ASN A 191 15.92 9.97 -13.47
N GLY A 192 16.62 11.08 -13.68
CA GLY A 192 16.06 12.40 -13.94
C GLY A 192 15.38 13.03 -12.72
N GLU A 193 14.69 14.15 -12.95
CA GLU A 193 13.89 14.87 -11.95
C GLU A 193 12.56 14.13 -11.71
N SER A 194 12.53 13.37 -10.63
CA SER A 194 11.43 12.46 -10.29
C SER A 194 10.95 12.64 -8.85
N PRO A 195 10.33 13.80 -8.52
CA PRO A 195 9.80 14.05 -7.20
C PRO A 195 8.64 13.10 -6.89
N MET A 196 8.68 12.49 -5.71
CA MET A 196 7.68 11.52 -5.29
C MET A 196 7.58 11.50 -3.76
N PRO A 197 6.37 11.66 -3.19
CA PRO A 197 6.18 11.56 -1.76
C PRO A 197 6.51 10.16 -1.24
N VAL A 198 7.10 10.10 -0.04
CA VAL A 198 7.41 8.86 0.66
C VAL A 198 6.78 8.92 2.05
N ILE A 199 5.94 7.96 2.37
CA ILE A 199 5.28 7.81 3.67
C ILE A 199 5.81 6.53 4.32
N ALA A 200 6.09 6.57 5.62
CA ALA A 200 6.49 5.38 6.37
C ALA A 200 5.46 5.06 7.47
N ALA A 201 5.02 3.80 7.54
CA ALA A 201 4.18 3.33 8.62
C ALA A 201 5.02 3.06 9.88
N THR A 202 4.50 3.41 11.05
CA THR A 202 5.21 3.36 12.32
C THR A 202 4.87 2.15 13.19
N SER A 203 3.77 1.45 12.89
CA SER A 203 3.31 0.29 13.64
C SER A 203 2.34 -0.55 12.79
N PRO A 204 2.06 -1.82 13.19
CA PRO A 204 1.08 -2.64 12.50
C PRO A 204 -0.30 -1.99 12.36
N THR A 205 -0.77 -1.32 13.40
CA THR A 205 -2.08 -0.65 13.37
C THR A 205 -2.07 0.64 12.57
N ASN A 206 -0.95 1.38 12.55
CA ASN A 206 -0.79 2.60 11.75
C ASN A 206 -0.68 2.32 10.24
N CYS A 207 -0.41 1.07 9.84
CA CYS A 207 -0.38 0.69 8.42
C CYS A 207 -1.70 1.01 7.70
N PHE A 208 -2.84 0.96 8.39
CA PHE A 208 -4.14 1.34 7.83
C PHE A 208 -4.16 2.84 7.46
N ASP A 209 -3.80 3.69 8.41
CA ASP A 209 -3.82 5.15 8.23
C ASP A 209 -2.80 5.59 7.19
N ALA A 210 -1.60 5.01 7.22
CA ALA A 210 -0.53 5.30 6.26
C ALA A 210 -0.93 4.90 4.83
N ALA A 211 -1.57 3.74 4.65
CA ALA A 211 -2.08 3.29 3.36
C ALA A 211 -3.20 4.20 2.83
N TYR A 212 -4.13 4.60 3.71
CA TYR A 212 -5.18 5.55 3.37
C TYR A 212 -4.60 6.90 2.93
N ALA A 213 -3.65 7.44 3.70
CA ALA A 213 -2.99 8.71 3.40
C ALA A 213 -2.20 8.66 2.08
N ALA A 214 -1.50 7.55 1.81
CA ALA A 214 -0.78 7.35 0.55
C ALA A 214 -1.74 7.36 -0.65
N CYS A 215 -2.87 6.69 -0.55
CA CYS A 215 -3.90 6.68 -1.59
C CYS A 215 -4.51 8.07 -1.81
N LYS A 216 -4.85 8.77 -0.72
CA LYS A 216 -5.38 10.14 -0.78
C LYS A 216 -4.40 11.06 -1.49
N MET A 217 -3.14 11.04 -1.07
CA MET A 217 -2.09 11.87 -1.67
C MET A 217 -1.90 11.54 -3.15
N ALA A 218 -1.81 10.26 -3.52
CA ALA A 218 -1.65 9.85 -4.91
C ALA A 218 -2.79 10.36 -5.80
N LEU A 219 -4.03 10.19 -5.37
CA LEU A 219 -5.22 10.55 -6.13
C LEU A 219 -5.42 12.07 -6.25
N GLU A 220 -5.22 12.81 -5.17
CA GLU A 220 -5.45 14.26 -5.15
C GLU A 220 -4.34 15.05 -5.81
N HIS A 221 -3.10 14.52 -5.81
CA HIS A 221 -1.95 15.16 -6.46
C HIS A 221 -1.59 14.55 -7.83
N MET A 222 -2.31 13.54 -8.30
CA MET A 222 -2.02 12.86 -9.57
C MET A 222 -0.53 12.51 -9.71
N THR A 223 -0.01 11.77 -8.73
CA THR A 223 1.40 11.41 -8.61
C THR A 223 1.57 10.04 -7.97
N PRO A 224 2.63 9.28 -8.29
CA PRO A 224 2.94 8.10 -7.50
C PRO A 224 3.41 8.47 -6.08
N VAL A 225 3.10 7.59 -5.12
CA VAL A 225 3.51 7.71 -3.72
C VAL A 225 4.13 6.39 -3.28
N VAL A 226 5.28 6.43 -2.61
CA VAL A 226 5.86 5.24 -1.97
C VAL A 226 5.37 5.14 -0.54
N LEU A 227 4.85 3.98 -0.17
CA LEU A 227 4.53 3.61 1.20
C LEU A 227 5.57 2.61 1.69
N LEU A 228 6.38 3.02 2.67
CA LEU A 228 7.37 2.17 3.32
C LEU A 228 6.77 1.47 4.54
N THR A 229 6.91 0.17 4.58
CA THR A 229 6.82 -0.66 5.78
C THR A 229 8.07 -1.53 5.86
N ASP A 230 8.12 -2.50 6.74
CA ASP A 230 9.20 -3.48 6.83
C ASP A 230 8.67 -4.81 7.36
N GLY A 231 9.50 -5.85 7.30
CA GLY A 231 9.12 -7.19 7.71
C GLY A 231 8.65 -7.31 9.17
N PHE A 232 9.09 -6.42 10.07
CA PHE A 232 8.64 -6.40 11.46
C PHE A 232 7.25 -5.75 11.58
N VAL A 233 7.07 -4.56 11.01
CA VAL A 233 5.80 -3.83 11.04
C VAL A 233 4.71 -4.59 10.28
N ALA A 234 5.04 -5.14 9.11
CA ALA A 234 4.10 -5.84 8.24
C ALA A 234 3.58 -7.16 8.83
N ASN A 235 4.46 -7.95 9.45
CA ASN A 235 4.12 -9.26 10.04
C ASN A 235 3.81 -9.18 11.54
N GLY A 236 4.20 -8.08 12.19
CA GLY A 236 3.81 -7.81 13.57
C GLY A 236 2.32 -7.58 13.69
N SER A 237 1.78 -7.83 14.88
CA SER A 237 0.37 -7.56 15.16
C SER A 237 0.20 -6.57 16.32
N GLY A 238 -0.95 -5.92 16.33
CA GLY A 238 -1.32 -5.01 17.39
C GLY A 238 -2.82 -4.95 17.63
N SER A 239 -3.20 -4.56 18.85
CA SER A 239 -4.60 -4.31 19.18
C SER A 239 -5.07 -3.04 18.47
N TRP A 240 -5.92 -3.21 17.48
CA TRP A 240 -6.42 -2.15 16.61
C TRP A 240 -7.88 -1.87 16.88
N LYS A 241 -8.18 -0.63 17.22
CA LYS A 241 -9.56 -0.17 17.32
C LYS A 241 -10.12 -0.01 15.91
N LEU A 242 -11.28 -0.63 15.63
CA LEU A 242 -11.92 -0.48 14.33
C LEU A 242 -12.21 1.01 14.06
N PRO A 243 -11.76 1.55 12.92
CA PRO A 243 -11.96 2.94 12.57
C PRO A 243 -13.41 3.22 12.21
N ASN A 244 -13.87 4.43 12.46
CA ASN A 244 -15.08 4.94 11.84
C ASN A 244 -14.69 5.69 10.56
N LEU A 245 -15.01 5.15 9.39
CA LEU A 245 -14.66 5.73 8.10
C LEU A 245 -15.34 7.10 7.86
N ASP A 246 -16.45 7.40 8.51
CA ASP A 246 -17.10 8.72 8.39
C ASP A 246 -16.22 9.86 8.93
N THR A 247 -15.28 9.53 9.82
CA THR A 247 -14.34 10.52 10.38
C THR A 247 -13.08 10.70 9.54
N TYR A 248 -12.87 9.85 8.52
CA TYR A 248 -11.71 9.97 7.64
C TYR A 248 -11.90 11.08 6.61
N PRO A 249 -10.82 11.80 6.26
CA PRO A 249 -10.88 12.84 5.24
C PRO A 249 -11.43 12.30 3.92
N GLU A 250 -12.24 13.09 3.25
CA GLU A 250 -12.68 12.78 1.89
C GLU A 250 -11.47 12.66 0.94
N ILE A 251 -11.63 11.85 -0.10
CA ILE A 251 -10.66 11.75 -1.20
C ILE A 251 -11.33 12.27 -2.47
N LYS A 252 -10.80 13.35 -3.02
CA LYS A 252 -11.42 14.07 -4.13
C LYS A 252 -10.43 14.27 -5.28
N PRO A 253 -10.28 13.29 -6.17
CA PRO A 253 -9.48 13.47 -7.38
C PRO A 253 -10.05 14.59 -8.24
N GLN A 254 -9.19 15.33 -8.93
CA GLN A 254 -9.61 16.42 -9.80
C GLN A 254 -9.95 15.88 -11.19
N TYR A 255 -11.22 15.61 -11.45
CA TYR A 255 -11.69 15.16 -12.74
C TYR A 255 -11.93 16.32 -13.70
N VAL A 256 -11.90 16.02 -14.99
CA VAL A 256 -12.41 16.93 -16.03
C VAL A 256 -13.89 17.25 -15.79
N THR A 257 -14.30 18.47 -16.10
CA THR A 257 -15.71 18.91 -15.98
C THR A 257 -16.33 19.13 -17.37
N PRO A 258 -17.67 19.05 -17.52
CA PRO A 258 -18.33 19.23 -18.81
C PRO A 258 -17.92 20.50 -19.54
N GLU A 259 -17.64 21.58 -18.82
CA GLU A 259 -17.24 22.90 -19.37
C GLU A 259 -15.85 22.88 -20.01
N MET A 260 -15.04 21.86 -19.69
CA MET A 260 -13.70 21.69 -20.26
C MET A 260 -13.71 21.03 -21.63
N LYS A 261 -14.84 20.43 -22.06
CA LYS A 261 -14.94 19.58 -23.24
C LYS A 261 -14.38 20.23 -24.51
N ASP A 262 -14.73 21.50 -24.76
CA ASP A 262 -14.33 22.21 -25.97
C ASP A 262 -12.87 22.69 -25.97
N ASN A 263 -12.26 22.80 -24.80
CA ASN A 263 -10.89 23.30 -24.59
C ASN A 263 -10.04 22.35 -23.74
N TYR A 264 -10.31 21.05 -23.79
CA TYR A 264 -9.56 20.08 -23.06
C TYR A 264 -8.18 19.84 -23.66
N THR A 265 -7.19 19.88 -22.80
CA THR A 265 -5.82 19.40 -23.08
C THR A 265 -5.36 18.50 -21.94
N PRO A 266 -4.60 17.42 -22.21
CA PRO A 266 -4.26 16.40 -21.21
C PRO A 266 -3.48 16.92 -20.02
N TYR A 267 -2.72 18.00 -20.19
CA TYR A 267 -1.89 18.59 -19.15
C TYR A 267 -2.42 19.95 -18.65
N LYS A 268 -3.67 20.31 -19.01
CA LYS A 268 -4.34 21.44 -18.38
C LYS A 268 -4.38 21.23 -16.85
N ARG A 269 -3.89 22.22 -16.12
CA ARG A 269 -3.70 22.17 -14.69
C ARG A 269 -4.63 23.10 -13.94
N ASN A 270 -4.96 22.73 -12.72
CA ASN A 270 -5.53 23.64 -11.76
C ASN A 270 -4.43 24.62 -11.32
N PRO A 271 -4.64 25.95 -11.47
CA PRO A 271 -3.62 26.94 -11.13
C PRO A 271 -3.29 27.03 -9.64
N GLU A 272 -4.17 26.55 -8.76
CA GLU A 272 -3.96 26.62 -7.32
C GLU A 272 -2.97 25.55 -6.79
N ASN A 273 -2.97 24.35 -7.39
CA ASN A 273 -2.19 23.21 -6.89
C ASN A 273 -1.37 22.49 -7.97
N GLN A 274 -1.34 23.00 -9.18
CA GLN A 274 -0.59 22.47 -10.33
C GLN A 274 -0.97 21.03 -10.74
N VAL A 275 -2.07 20.50 -10.22
CA VAL A 275 -2.55 19.15 -10.55
C VAL A 275 -3.31 19.18 -11.87
N ARG A 276 -2.98 18.25 -12.78
CA ARG A 276 -3.73 18.11 -14.01
C ARG A 276 -5.11 17.50 -13.78
N TYR A 277 -6.08 17.84 -14.61
CA TYR A 277 -7.40 17.23 -14.54
C TYR A 277 -7.40 15.82 -15.11
N TRP A 278 -8.00 14.90 -14.38
CA TRP A 278 -8.04 13.49 -14.75
C TRP A 278 -9.21 13.19 -15.67
N ALA A 279 -8.93 12.87 -16.93
CA ALA A 279 -9.87 12.33 -17.88
C ALA A 279 -9.73 10.80 -17.92
N ILE A 280 -10.86 10.11 -17.92
CA ILE A 280 -10.90 8.66 -17.98
C ILE A 280 -11.18 8.20 -19.41
N PRO A 281 -10.45 7.21 -19.96
CA PRO A 281 -10.72 6.66 -21.28
C PRO A 281 -12.18 6.24 -21.46
N GLY A 282 -12.76 6.63 -22.59
CA GLY A 282 -14.18 6.42 -22.91
C GLY A 282 -15.10 7.60 -22.59
N GLN A 283 -14.62 8.63 -21.91
CA GLN A 283 -15.38 9.89 -21.76
C GLN A 283 -15.39 10.65 -23.08
N GLU A 284 -16.58 10.94 -23.60
CA GLU A 284 -16.76 11.64 -24.88
C GLU A 284 -16.23 13.09 -24.82
N GLY A 285 -15.36 13.45 -25.75
CA GLY A 285 -14.74 14.77 -25.84
C GLY A 285 -13.43 14.92 -25.09
N TYR A 286 -12.94 13.86 -24.40
CA TYR A 286 -11.69 13.89 -23.63
C TYR A 286 -10.66 12.86 -24.15
N THR A 287 -10.74 12.55 -25.43
CA THR A 287 -9.78 11.63 -26.08
C THR A 287 -8.38 12.22 -26.03
N HIS A 288 -7.42 11.45 -25.50
CA HIS A 288 -6.05 11.92 -25.32
C HIS A 288 -5.07 10.74 -25.29
N ILE A 289 -3.79 11.07 -25.39
CA ILE A 289 -2.67 10.13 -25.26
C ILE A 289 -1.77 10.63 -24.14
N LEU A 290 -1.30 9.73 -23.29
CA LEU A 290 -0.22 9.97 -22.36
C LEU A 290 0.99 9.11 -22.76
N GLY A 291 2.18 9.68 -22.74
CA GLY A 291 3.41 8.99 -23.10
C GLY A 291 4.57 9.27 -22.14
N GLY A 292 5.58 8.42 -22.18
CA GLY A 292 6.78 8.50 -21.32
C GLY A 292 7.83 9.50 -21.80
N LEU A 293 7.68 10.08 -23.00
CA LEU A 293 8.58 11.15 -23.45
C LEU A 293 8.17 12.50 -22.84
N GLU A 294 9.12 13.45 -22.80
CA GLU A 294 8.78 14.81 -22.38
C GLU A 294 7.81 15.46 -23.37
N LYS A 295 6.94 16.28 -22.85
CA LYS A 295 5.79 16.80 -23.57
C LYS A 295 5.51 18.24 -23.20
N ASP A 296 4.85 18.92 -24.10
CA ASP A 296 4.35 20.27 -23.89
C ASP A 296 3.46 20.35 -22.65
N SER A 297 3.66 21.38 -21.85
CA SER A 297 3.07 21.55 -20.52
C SER A 297 1.54 21.70 -20.50
N ASN A 298 0.90 21.80 -21.65
CA ASN A 298 -0.55 21.92 -21.80
C ASN A 298 -1.12 20.87 -22.75
N THR A 299 -0.60 20.80 -23.96
CA THR A 299 -1.16 19.96 -25.04
C THR A 299 -0.81 18.49 -24.92
N GLY A 300 0.29 18.16 -24.24
CA GLY A 300 0.81 16.80 -24.16
C GLY A 300 1.50 16.31 -25.44
N ALA A 301 1.70 17.15 -26.43
CA ALA A 301 2.49 16.84 -27.62
C ALA A 301 3.96 16.66 -27.24
N ILE A 302 4.66 15.73 -27.87
CA ILE A 302 6.10 15.51 -27.61
C ILE A 302 6.85 16.82 -27.83
N SER A 303 7.67 17.20 -26.87
CA SER A 303 8.46 18.43 -26.91
C SER A 303 9.91 18.15 -26.53
N THR A 304 10.84 18.72 -27.30
CA THR A 304 12.27 18.73 -27.02
C THR A 304 12.78 20.13 -26.64
N ASP A 305 11.85 21.05 -26.41
CA ASP A 305 12.17 22.42 -25.99
C ASP A 305 12.72 22.42 -24.56
N PRO A 306 13.92 22.96 -24.33
CA PRO A 306 14.56 22.96 -23.03
C PRO A 306 13.84 23.85 -22.01
N GLU A 307 13.19 24.93 -22.42
CA GLU A 307 12.43 25.81 -21.53
C GLU A 307 11.17 25.09 -21.03
N ASN A 308 10.47 24.39 -21.94
CA ASN A 308 9.34 23.53 -21.57
C ASN A 308 9.77 22.38 -20.64
N HIS A 309 10.90 21.73 -20.89
CA HIS A 309 11.40 20.68 -19.99
C HIS A 309 11.66 21.22 -18.58
N ASN A 310 12.35 22.36 -18.47
CA ASN A 310 12.56 23.02 -17.19
C ASN A 310 11.24 23.36 -16.47
N LEU A 311 10.27 23.90 -17.19
CA LEU A 311 8.94 24.18 -16.67
C LEU A 311 8.26 22.91 -16.15
N MET A 312 8.28 21.80 -16.92
CA MET A 312 7.66 20.55 -16.53
C MET A 312 8.29 19.93 -15.27
N CYS A 313 9.62 20.03 -15.11
CA CYS A 313 10.33 19.64 -13.90
C CYS A 313 9.82 20.43 -12.68
N HIS A 314 9.70 21.75 -12.81
CA HIS A 314 9.19 22.61 -11.75
C HIS A 314 7.73 22.29 -11.39
N LEU A 315 6.86 22.17 -12.38
CA LEU A 315 5.45 21.85 -12.17
C LEU A 315 5.25 20.51 -11.44
N ARG A 316 6.04 19.48 -11.80
CA ARG A 316 6.00 18.19 -11.13
C ARG A 316 6.50 18.27 -9.69
N ALA A 317 7.50 19.11 -9.42
CA ALA A 317 8.02 19.32 -8.07
C ALA A 317 7.05 20.14 -7.20
N GLU A 318 6.55 21.25 -7.70
CA GLU A 318 5.64 22.15 -6.97
C GLU A 318 4.36 21.48 -6.52
N LYS A 319 3.77 20.59 -7.34
CA LYS A 319 2.54 19.89 -6.93
C LYS A 319 2.74 18.84 -5.82
N VAL A 320 3.99 18.52 -5.48
CA VAL A 320 4.35 17.54 -4.44
C VAL A 320 4.91 18.24 -3.19
N ALA A 321 5.39 19.48 -3.33
CA ALA A 321 5.93 20.29 -2.24
C ALA A 321 4.80 20.86 -1.37
#